data_bbbcefddf0236bfc0cbad930e7fb4459
#
_entry.id   bbbcefddf0236bfc0cbad930e7fb4459
#
_cell.length_a   1.000
_cell.length_b   1.000
_cell.length_c   1.000
_cell.angle_alpha   90.00
_cell.angle_beta   90.00
_cell.angle_gamma   90.00
#
_symmetry.space_group_name_H-M   'P 1'
#
loop_
_entity.id
_entity.type
_entity.pdbx_description
1 polymer ?
#
loop_
_entity_poly.entity_id
_entity_poly.type
_entity_poly.pdbx_seq_one_letter_code
_entity_poly.pdbx_strand_id
1 'polypeptide(L)'
;MLNGITIGLISTAVMLFAGLLITILINALLAPTKKTPQRVLSEIVQLMGLEKNDTFLDMGCGVGDIVLEAYRSAQCKCFGYDISPIMIILARTKRILHFPMSKDIVFEGEDIFKLDLKNFTKIYCFLDEKSMDALKKKFQKFISSGGVVYSYRYCVKDMESEKKVKLSDNEYLYIYSDLNKK
;
A
#
# COMPACT_ATOMS: atom_id res chain seq x y z
N MET A 1 -29.51 -36.85 21.17
CA MET A 1 -28.67 -36.28 22.24
C MET A 1 -27.22 -36.57 21.90
N LEU A 2 -26.38 -35.54 21.79
CA LEU A 2 -24.94 -35.69 21.58
C LEU A 2 -24.33 -36.32 22.86
N ASN A 3 -23.54 -37.37 22.70
CA ASN A 3 -22.80 -37.98 23.79
C ASN A 3 -21.79 -37.01 24.40
N GLY A 4 -21.51 -37.08 25.71
CA GLY A 4 -20.50 -36.27 26.37
C GLY A 4 -19.11 -36.32 25.68
N ILE A 5 -18.76 -37.48 25.09
CA ILE A 5 -17.55 -37.68 24.30
C ILE A 5 -17.57 -36.82 23.02
N THR A 6 -18.68 -36.77 22.29
CA THR A 6 -18.82 -35.94 21.07
C THR A 6 -18.74 -34.46 21.38
N ILE A 7 -19.32 -34.00 22.49
CA ILE A 7 -19.23 -32.62 22.95
C ILE A 7 -17.77 -32.26 23.30
N GLY A 8 -17.07 -33.16 24.02
CA GLY A 8 -15.66 -32.97 24.35
C GLY A 8 -14.75 -32.87 23.11
N LEU A 9 -14.95 -33.74 22.12
CA LEU A 9 -14.18 -33.71 20.87
C LEU A 9 -14.42 -32.44 20.06
N ILE A 10 -15.68 -31.98 19.96
CA ILE A 10 -16.01 -30.72 19.28
C ILE A 10 -15.39 -29.55 20.00
N SER A 11 -15.48 -29.47 21.33
CA SER A 11 -14.88 -28.41 22.14
C SER A 11 -13.35 -28.33 21.95
N THR A 12 -12.67 -29.49 21.98
CA THR A 12 -11.23 -29.57 21.75
C THR A 12 -10.85 -29.12 20.34
N ALA A 13 -11.59 -29.53 19.31
CA ALA A 13 -11.37 -29.13 17.94
C ALA A 13 -11.55 -27.61 17.75
N VAL A 14 -12.58 -27.01 18.36
CA VAL A 14 -12.80 -25.55 18.33
C VAL A 14 -11.67 -24.81 19.01
N MET A 15 -11.18 -25.26 20.16
CA MET A 15 -10.04 -24.62 20.86
C MET A 15 -8.75 -24.70 20.03
N LEU A 16 -8.47 -25.87 19.43
CA LEU A 16 -7.28 -26.01 18.55
C LEU A 16 -7.37 -25.09 17.32
N PHE A 17 -8.55 -25.03 16.71
CA PHE A 17 -8.77 -24.14 15.55
C PHE A 17 -8.64 -22.68 15.93
N ALA A 18 -9.21 -22.25 17.05
CA ALA A 18 -9.04 -20.87 17.56
C ALA A 18 -7.57 -20.56 17.86
N GLY A 19 -6.84 -21.47 18.49
CA GLY A 19 -5.39 -21.32 18.73
C GLY A 19 -4.58 -21.18 17.45
N LEU A 20 -4.90 -21.99 16.42
CA LEU A 20 -4.27 -21.88 15.11
C LEU A 20 -4.55 -20.52 14.45
N LEU A 21 -5.80 -20.06 14.46
CA LEU A 21 -6.17 -18.74 13.92
C LEU A 21 -5.46 -17.61 14.64
N ILE A 22 -5.38 -17.66 15.97
CA ILE A 22 -4.65 -16.66 16.77
C ILE A 22 -3.16 -16.66 16.39
N THR A 23 -2.55 -17.84 16.24
CA THR A 23 -1.13 -17.96 15.84
C THR A 23 -0.90 -17.38 14.45
N ILE A 24 -1.76 -17.67 13.48
CA ILE A 24 -1.70 -17.10 12.14
C ILE A 24 -1.81 -15.56 12.19
N LEU A 25 -2.76 -15.05 12.96
CA LEU A 25 -2.97 -13.61 13.12
C LEU A 25 -1.77 -12.92 13.77
N ILE A 26 -1.22 -13.51 14.84
CA ILE A 26 -0.03 -12.98 15.51
C ILE A 26 1.16 -12.96 14.54
N ASN A 27 1.43 -14.05 13.82
CA ASN A 27 2.52 -14.09 12.85
C ASN A 27 2.35 -13.07 11.73
N ALA A 28 1.13 -12.86 11.25
CA ALA A 28 0.85 -11.85 10.23
C ALA A 28 1.01 -10.41 10.74
N LEU A 29 0.65 -10.15 12.00
CA LEU A 29 0.82 -8.84 12.65
C LEU A 29 2.29 -8.55 13.00
N LEU A 30 3.06 -9.58 13.34
CA LEU A 30 4.49 -9.48 13.65
C LEU A 30 5.39 -9.58 12.41
N ALA A 31 4.83 -9.92 11.25
CA ALA A 31 5.60 -9.93 10.01
C ALA A 31 6.24 -8.55 9.78
N PRO A 32 7.54 -8.48 9.43
CA PRO A 32 8.23 -7.22 9.21
C PRO A 32 7.66 -6.52 7.97
N THR A 33 6.63 -5.71 8.17
CA THR A 33 6.05 -4.88 7.12
C THR A 33 6.73 -3.52 7.13
N LYS A 34 7.17 -3.05 5.97
CA LYS A 34 7.66 -1.67 5.82
C LYS A 34 6.46 -0.74 5.89
N LYS A 35 6.39 0.07 6.95
CA LYS A 35 5.33 1.07 7.13
C LYS A 35 5.93 2.46 7.01
N THR A 36 5.27 3.33 6.25
CA THR A 36 5.60 4.75 6.23
C THR A 36 5.37 5.33 7.61
N PRO A 37 6.38 5.97 8.24
CA PRO A 37 6.22 6.54 9.57
C PRO A 37 5.15 7.64 9.57
N GLN A 38 4.30 7.66 10.59
CA GLN A 38 3.20 8.62 10.71
C GLN A 38 3.68 10.09 10.62
N ARG A 39 4.86 10.38 11.16
CA ARG A 39 5.45 11.73 11.18
C ARG A 39 5.72 12.31 9.80
N VAL A 40 5.98 11.48 8.78
CA VAL A 40 6.27 11.93 7.41
C VAL A 40 5.12 11.67 6.43
N LEU A 41 4.06 11.02 6.88
CA LEU A 41 2.95 10.61 6.04
C LEU A 41 2.27 11.82 5.36
N SER A 42 1.89 12.82 6.12
CA SER A 42 1.27 14.04 5.58
C SER A 42 2.26 14.85 4.73
N GLU A 43 3.56 14.88 5.09
CA GLU A 43 4.60 15.54 4.33
C GLU A 43 4.75 14.89 2.94
N ILE A 44 4.78 13.56 2.86
CA ILE A 44 4.84 12.80 1.61
C ILE A 44 3.61 13.10 0.75
N VAL A 45 2.40 13.04 1.33
CA VAL A 45 1.15 13.28 0.60
C VAL A 45 1.10 14.72 0.05
N GLN A 46 1.55 15.72 0.81
CA GLN A 46 1.66 17.10 0.34
C GLN A 46 2.64 17.23 -0.83
N LEU A 47 3.80 16.57 -0.75
CA LEU A 47 4.80 16.58 -1.83
C LEU A 47 4.31 15.87 -3.10
N MET A 48 3.38 14.92 -2.98
CA MET A 48 2.76 14.29 -4.15
C MET A 48 1.85 15.23 -4.94
N GLY A 49 1.38 16.32 -4.34
CA GLY A 49 0.54 17.31 -5.00
C GLY A 49 -0.66 16.66 -5.70
N LEU A 50 -1.37 15.78 -4.98
CA LEU A 50 -2.54 15.09 -5.52
C LEU A 50 -3.68 16.06 -5.79
N GLU A 51 -4.34 15.88 -6.92
CA GLU A 51 -5.52 16.65 -7.34
C GLU A 51 -6.76 15.74 -7.42
N LYS A 52 -7.95 16.33 -7.38
CA LYS A 52 -9.22 15.59 -7.41
C LYS A 52 -9.38 14.66 -8.63
N ASN A 53 -8.77 15.05 -9.75
CA ASN A 53 -8.84 14.28 -11.01
C ASN A 53 -7.78 13.17 -11.10
N ASP A 54 -6.89 13.09 -10.11
CA ASP A 54 -5.90 12.01 -10.07
C ASP A 54 -6.54 10.66 -9.78
N THR A 55 -5.89 9.62 -10.28
CA THR A 55 -6.10 8.25 -9.88
C THR A 55 -4.82 7.76 -9.23
N PHE A 56 -4.83 7.72 -7.90
CA PHE A 56 -3.67 7.43 -7.07
C PHE A 56 -3.59 5.95 -6.72
N LEU A 57 -2.39 5.38 -6.75
CA LEU A 57 -2.11 3.99 -6.35
C LEU A 57 -0.99 3.93 -5.31
N ASP A 58 -1.21 3.21 -4.22
CA ASP A 58 -0.18 2.76 -3.28
C ASP A 58 0.15 1.28 -3.55
N MET A 59 1.37 1.01 -4.04
CA MET A 59 1.86 -0.34 -4.34
C MET A 59 2.52 -0.95 -3.10
N GLY A 60 1.89 -1.96 -2.51
CA GLY A 60 2.27 -2.52 -1.22
C GLY A 60 1.70 -1.68 -0.08
N CYS A 61 0.40 -1.41 -0.13
CA CYS A 61 -0.26 -0.43 0.74
C CYS A 61 -0.32 -0.82 2.22
N GLY A 62 -0.01 -2.06 2.58
CA GLY A 62 -0.13 -2.55 3.95
C GLY A 62 -1.51 -2.27 4.53
N VAL A 63 -1.57 -1.55 5.65
CA VAL A 63 -2.83 -1.17 6.32
C VAL A 63 -3.48 0.10 5.75
N GLY A 64 -2.98 0.64 4.64
CA GLY A 64 -3.61 1.69 3.86
C GLY A 64 -3.44 3.12 4.36
N ASP A 65 -2.44 3.40 5.22
CA ASP A 65 -2.29 4.73 5.84
C ASP A 65 -2.06 5.85 4.81
N ILE A 66 -1.20 5.63 3.80
CA ILE A 66 -0.96 6.59 2.69
C ILE A 66 -2.22 6.80 1.86
N VAL A 67 -2.94 5.73 1.53
CA VAL A 67 -4.17 5.81 0.73
C VAL A 67 -5.24 6.65 1.42
N LEU A 68 -5.43 6.43 2.73
CA LEU A 68 -6.41 7.18 3.51
C LEU A 68 -6.03 8.65 3.67
N GLU A 69 -4.73 8.96 3.83
CA GLU A 69 -4.24 10.32 3.90
C GLU A 69 -4.32 11.03 2.54
N ALA A 70 -3.99 10.33 1.45
CA ALA A 70 -4.15 10.82 0.09
C ALA A 70 -5.61 11.22 -0.20
N TYR A 71 -6.55 10.34 0.16
CA TYR A 71 -7.97 10.65 0.01
C TYR A 71 -8.42 11.84 0.87
N ARG A 72 -7.95 11.92 2.12
CA ARG A 72 -8.26 13.05 3.00
C ARG A 72 -7.80 14.38 2.41
N SER A 73 -6.62 14.38 1.78
CA SER A 73 -6.00 15.58 1.20
C SER A 73 -6.66 16.02 -0.10
N ALA A 74 -6.93 15.10 -1.03
CA ALA A 74 -7.29 15.44 -2.41
C ALA A 74 -8.70 15.00 -2.84
N GLN A 75 -9.32 14.09 -2.10
CA GLN A 75 -10.61 13.46 -2.46
C GLN A 75 -10.61 12.88 -3.90
N CYS A 76 -9.46 12.40 -4.34
CA CYS A 76 -9.28 11.73 -5.62
C CYS A 76 -9.61 10.23 -5.51
N LYS A 77 -9.59 9.51 -6.63
CA LYS A 77 -9.70 8.05 -6.61
C LYS A 77 -8.41 7.44 -6.08
N CYS A 78 -8.49 6.70 -4.99
CA CYS A 78 -7.35 6.14 -4.28
C CYS A 78 -7.44 4.61 -4.21
N PHE A 79 -6.38 3.95 -4.64
CA PHE A 79 -6.25 2.51 -4.66
C PHE A 79 -5.07 2.08 -3.79
N GLY A 80 -5.26 1.02 -3.03
CA GLY A 80 -4.18 0.37 -2.29
C GLY A 80 -4.15 -1.11 -2.60
N TYR A 81 -3.03 -1.61 -3.08
CA TYR A 81 -2.85 -3.02 -3.40
C TYR A 81 -1.75 -3.63 -2.55
N ASP A 82 -2.04 -4.80 -2.01
CA ASP A 82 -1.09 -5.58 -1.22
C ASP A 82 -1.36 -7.07 -1.42
N ILE A 83 -0.30 -7.86 -1.43
CA ILE A 83 -0.43 -9.32 -1.59
C ILE A 83 -0.97 -10.00 -0.32
N SER A 84 -0.88 -9.35 0.83
CA SER A 84 -1.31 -9.88 2.13
C SER A 84 -2.81 -9.70 2.35
N PRO A 85 -3.62 -10.78 2.38
CA PRO A 85 -5.05 -10.69 2.64
C PRO A 85 -5.38 -10.03 3.99
N ILE A 86 -4.53 -10.25 4.99
CA ILE A 86 -4.72 -9.67 6.33
C ILE A 86 -4.52 -8.15 6.29
N MET A 87 -3.50 -7.65 5.58
CA MET A 87 -3.30 -6.21 5.42
C MET A 87 -4.49 -5.56 4.71
N ILE A 88 -5.02 -6.21 3.68
CA ILE A 88 -6.21 -5.72 2.96
C ILE A 88 -7.46 -5.70 3.87
N ILE A 89 -7.67 -6.71 4.70
CA ILE A 89 -8.77 -6.71 5.66
C ILE A 89 -8.62 -5.53 6.64
N LEU A 90 -7.43 -5.30 7.18
CA LEU A 90 -7.14 -4.19 8.09
C LEU A 90 -7.33 -2.82 7.40
N ALA A 91 -6.85 -2.67 6.17
CA ALA A 91 -7.01 -1.46 5.37
C ALA A 91 -8.50 -1.16 5.09
N ARG A 92 -9.28 -2.17 4.68
CA ARG A 92 -10.73 -2.05 4.49
C ARG A 92 -11.46 -1.68 5.77
N THR A 93 -11.07 -2.26 6.91
CA THR A 93 -11.64 -1.92 8.21
C THR A 93 -11.35 -0.45 8.57
N LYS A 94 -10.11 0.01 8.41
CA LYS A 94 -9.76 1.44 8.60
C LYS A 94 -10.56 2.35 7.66
N ARG A 95 -10.73 1.98 6.38
CA ARG A 95 -11.54 2.75 5.45
C ARG A 95 -12.98 2.92 5.95
N ILE A 96 -13.61 1.83 6.40
CA ILE A 96 -14.99 1.88 6.92
C ILE A 96 -15.08 2.80 8.15
N LEU A 97 -14.09 2.76 9.05
CA LEU A 97 -14.07 3.58 10.25
C LEU A 97 -13.86 5.07 9.96
N HIS A 98 -13.03 5.42 8.97
CA HIS A 98 -12.67 6.82 8.68
C HIS A 98 -13.49 7.43 7.55
N PHE A 99 -13.90 6.62 6.57
CA PHE A 99 -14.61 7.06 5.35
C PHE A 99 -15.72 6.07 4.96
N PRO A 100 -16.75 5.86 5.80
CA PRO A 100 -17.75 4.80 5.60
C PRO A 100 -18.52 4.94 4.28
N MET A 101 -18.75 6.16 3.81
CA MET A 101 -19.55 6.44 2.62
C MET A 101 -18.71 6.59 1.34
N SER A 102 -17.39 6.58 1.42
CA SER A 102 -16.53 6.76 0.25
C SER A 102 -16.51 5.52 -0.63
N LYS A 103 -16.75 5.70 -1.93
CA LYS A 103 -16.59 4.70 -2.97
C LYS A 103 -15.26 4.86 -3.74
N ASP A 104 -14.57 5.96 -3.50
CA ASP A 104 -13.33 6.33 -4.20
C ASP A 104 -12.08 5.76 -3.54
N ILE A 105 -12.22 5.01 -2.44
CA ILE A 105 -11.13 4.30 -1.77
C ILE A 105 -11.32 2.81 -1.95
N VAL A 106 -10.38 2.17 -2.64
CA VAL A 106 -10.42 0.75 -2.97
C VAL A 106 -9.16 0.05 -2.43
N PHE A 107 -9.34 -1.06 -1.73
CA PHE A 107 -8.25 -1.93 -1.29
C PHE A 107 -8.46 -3.34 -1.81
N GLU A 108 -7.46 -3.90 -2.52
CA GLU A 108 -7.55 -5.23 -3.12
C GLU A 108 -6.27 -6.03 -2.92
N GLY A 109 -6.46 -7.35 -2.85
CA GLY A 109 -5.38 -8.32 -2.73
C GLY A 109 -4.79 -8.61 -4.11
N GLU A 110 -3.74 -7.88 -4.51
CA GLU A 110 -3.16 -7.98 -5.83
C GLU A 110 -1.64 -8.10 -5.78
N ASP A 111 -1.10 -8.83 -6.76
CA ASP A 111 0.34 -8.91 -6.98
C ASP A 111 0.81 -7.67 -7.77
N ILE A 112 1.52 -6.77 -7.08
CA ILE A 112 2.01 -5.52 -7.67
C ILE A 112 2.87 -5.70 -8.91
N PHE A 113 3.52 -6.85 -9.08
CA PHE A 113 4.32 -7.15 -10.27
C PHE A 113 3.47 -7.46 -11.51
N LYS A 114 2.20 -7.83 -11.32
CA LYS A 114 1.26 -8.17 -12.41
C LYS A 114 0.31 -7.04 -12.79
N LEU A 115 0.24 -5.98 -11.98
CA LEU A 115 -0.69 -4.86 -12.20
C LEU A 115 -0.49 -4.17 -13.55
N ASP A 116 -1.59 -3.79 -14.21
CA ASP A 116 -1.58 -2.81 -15.31
C ASP A 116 -1.71 -1.40 -14.72
N LEU A 117 -0.74 -0.54 -15.01
CA LEU A 117 -0.67 0.81 -14.44
C LEU A 117 -1.37 1.89 -15.28
N LYS A 118 -1.98 1.52 -16.43
CA LYS A 118 -2.53 2.49 -17.40
C LYS A 118 -3.60 3.44 -16.86
N ASN A 119 -4.36 2.99 -15.84
CA ASN A 119 -5.48 3.75 -15.28
C ASN A 119 -5.08 4.66 -14.13
N PHE A 120 -3.80 4.69 -13.78
CA PHE A 120 -3.29 5.52 -12.69
C PHE A 120 -2.55 6.75 -13.24
N THR A 121 -2.52 7.82 -12.45
CA THR A 121 -1.76 9.04 -12.76
C THR A 121 -0.55 9.19 -11.84
N LYS A 122 -0.70 8.80 -10.59
CA LYS A 122 0.35 8.91 -9.58
C LYS A 122 0.45 7.60 -8.76
N ILE A 123 1.67 7.14 -8.56
CA ILE A 123 1.98 5.92 -7.82
C ILE A 123 2.91 6.25 -6.66
N TYR A 124 2.59 5.74 -5.49
CA TYR A 124 3.49 5.71 -4.35
C TYR A 124 3.94 4.27 -4.08
N CYS A 125 5.16 4.11 -3.60
CA CYS A 125 5.67 2.83 -3.12
C CYS A 125 6.71 3.01 -2.01
N PHE A 126 6.68 2.08 -1.06
CA PHE A 126 7.72 1.87 -0.06
C PHE A 126 8.13 0.40 -0.09
N LEU A 127 8.89 0.04 -1.08
CA LEU A 127 9.34 -1.33 -1.36
C LEU A 127 10.84 -1.47 -1.10
N ASP A 128 11.35 -2.71 -1.04
CA ASP A 128 12.79 -2.93 -0.99
C ASP A 128 13.47 -2.71 -2.34
N GLU A 129 14.81 -2.58 -2.33
CA GLU A 129 15.61 -2.34 -3.53
C GLU A 129 15.38 -3.38 -4.60
N LYS A 130 15.29 -4.66 -4.22
CA LYS A 130 15.07 -5.77 -5.16
C LYS A 130 13.72 -5.65 -5.87
N SER A 131 12.68 -5.31 -5.13
CA SER A 131 11.34 -5.07 -5.67
C SER A 131 11.31 -3.84 -6.58
N MET A 132 11.99 -2.75 -6.18
CA MET A 132 12.12 -1.55 -7.00
C MET A 132 12.81 -1.84 -8.34
N ASP A 133 13.90 -2.61 -8.33
CA ASP A 133 14.61 -2.99 -9.55
C ASP A 133 13.76 -3.89 -10.46
N ALA A 134 13.01 -4.82 -9.88
CA ALA A 134 12.10 -5.68 -10.64
C ALA A 134 10.97 -4.88 -11.32
N LEU A 135 10.54 -3.76 -10.73
CA LEU A 135 9.50 -2.88 -11.26
C LEU A 135 10.03 -1.83 -12.24
N LYS A 136 11.35 -1.67 -12.41
CA LYS A 136 11.99 -0.63 -13.21
C LYS A 136 11.37 -0.47 -14.60
N LYS A 137 11.26 -1.55 -15.40
CA LYS A 137 10.68 -1.49 -16.74
C LYS A 137 9.21 -1.05 -16.74
N LYS A 138 8.47 -1.47 -15.73
CA LYS A 138 7.06 -1.09 -15.54
C LYS A 138 6.93 0.39 -15.23
N PHE A 139 7.77 0.91 -14.34
CA PHE A 139 7.83 2.34 -14.00
C PHE A 139 8.27 3.20 -15.21
N GLN A 140 9.28 2.78 -15.96
CA GLN A 140 9.70 3.49 -17.17
C GLN A 140 8.54 3.64 -18.17
N LYS A 141 7.80 2.56 -18.42
CA LYS A 141 6.62 2.60 -19.30
C LYS A 141 5.52 3.51 -18.75
N PHE A 142 5.26 3.47 -17.45
CA PHE A 142 4.25 4.31 -16.80
C PHE A 142 4.63 5.80 -16.88
N ILE A 143 5.89 6.14 -16.61
CA ILE A 143 6.40 7.51 -16.66
C ILE A 143 6.36 8.05 -18.09
N SER A 144 6.78 7.27 -19.10
CA SER A 144 6.72 7.71 -20.52
C SER A 144 5.27 7.94 -20.99
N SER A 145 4.26 7.38 -20.34
CA SER A 145 2.85 7.70 -20.60
C SER A 145 2.34 8.94 -19.83
N GLY A 146 3.18 9.59 -19.03
CA GLY A 146 2.87 10.79 -18.28
C GLY A 146 2.55 10.57 -16.81
N GLY A 147 2.74 9.35 -16.30
CA GLY A 147 2.57 9.04 -14.88
C GLY A 147 3.74 9.52 -14.01
N VAL A 148 3.50 9.65 -12.72
CA VAL A 148 4.52 10.04 -11.72
C VAL A 148 4.64 8.96 -10.67
N VAL A 149 5.90 8.55 -10.37
CA VAL A 149 6.21 7.56 -9.33
C VAL A 149 6.92 8.25 -8.17
N TYR A 150 6.41 8.01 -6.97
CA TYR A 150 6.98 8.46 -5.71
C TYR A 150 7.49 7.26 -4.93
N SER A 151 8.80 7.19 -4.69
CA SER A 151 9.40 6.12 -3.91
C SER A 151 10.01 6.65 -2.63
N TYR A 152 9.54 6.17 -1.51
CA TYR A 152 10.07 6.53 -0.21
C TYR A 152 11.25 5.63 0.16
N ARG A 153 12.36 6.26 0.55
CA ARG A 153 13.61 5.66 1.02
C ARG A 153 14.46 4.97 -0.04
N TYR A 154 13.88 4.19 -0.94
CA TYR A 154 14.63 3.39 -1.93
C TYR A 154 14.50 3.97 -3.33
N CYS A 155 15.63 4.11 -4.02
CA CYS A 155 15.64 4.51 -5.42
C CYS A 155 15.55 3.29 -6.35
N VAL A 156 15.16 3.51 -7.59
CA VAL A 156 15.30 2.53 -8.68
C VAL A 156 16.72 2.60 -9.20
N LYS A 157 17.43 1.47 -9.20
CA LYS A 157 18.82 1.39 -9.67
C LYS A 157 18.91 1.78 -11.16
N ASP A 158 19.91 2.57 -11.51
CA ASP A 158 20.15 3.08 -12.88
C ASP A 158 18.93 3.75 -13.51
N MET A 159 18.13 4.44 -12.71
CA MET A 159 17.03 5.28 -13.16
C MET A 159 17.14 6.64 -12.47
N GLU A 160 17.33 7.69 -13.26
CA GLU A 160 17.45 9.04 -12.74
C GLU A 160 16.10 9.54 -12.23
N SER A 161 16.08 10.06 -11.00
CA SER A 161 14.89 10.72 -10.45
C SER A 161 14.87 12.18 -10.89
N GLU A 162 13.69 12.70 -11.27
CA GLU A 162 13.52 14.14 -11.53
C GLU A 162 13.88 14.96 -10.29
N LYS A 163 13.47 14.46 -9.12
CA LYS A 163 13.69 15.16 -7.85
C LYS A 163 13.94 14.17 -6.72
N LYS A 164 14.83 14.56 -5.81
CA LYS A 164 15.11 13.87 -4.56
C LYS A 164 14.88 14.86 -3.41
N VAL A 165 13.87 14.60 -2.59
CA VAL A 165 13.48 15.47 -1.46
C VAL A 165 13.85 14.81 -0.16
N LYS A 166 14.59 15.51 0.70
CA LYS A 166 14.89 15.06 2.06
C LYS A 166 13.69 15.38 2.95
N LEU A 167 13.19 14.38 3.67
CA LEU A 167 12.06 14.47 4.57
C LEU A 167 12.48 14.76 6.02
N SER A 168 11.54 15.10 6.86
CA SER A 168 11.73 15.40 8.28
C SER A 168 12.30 14.25 9.11
N ASP A 169 12.24 13.02 8.64
CA ASP A 169 12.85 11.83 9.26
C ASP A 169 14.27 11.52 8.78
N ASN A 170 14.88 12.42 8.01
CA ASN A 170 16.18 12.29 7.34
C ASN A 170 16.24 11.28 6.19
N GLU A 171 15.14 10.65 5.84
CA GLU A 171 15.02 9.79 4.65
C GLU A 171 14.69 10.61 3.41
N TYR A 172 14.66 9.96 2.26
CA TYR A 172 14.42 10.62 0.98
C TYR A 172 13.15 10.12 0.31
N LEU A 173 12.43 11.07 -0.31
CA LEU A 173 11.40 10.78 -1.31
C LEU A 173 12.00 11.00 -2.71
N TYR A 174 12.04 9.95 -3.51
CA TYR A 174 12.48 10.00 -4.91
C TYR A 174 11.24 10.17 -5.79
N ILE A 175 11.28 11.14 -6.69
CA ILE A 175 10.19 11.46 -7.62
C ILE A 175 10.67 11.18 -9.02
N TYR A 176 9.92 10.37 -9.77
CA TYR A 176 10.22 10.01 -11.14
C TYR A 176 9.07 10.45 -12.03
N SER A 177 9.35 11.30 -13.01
CA SER A 177 8.42 11.75 -14.03
C SER A 177 9.16 11.91 -15.37
N ASP A 178 8.45 12.22 -16.44
CA ASP A 178 9.05 12.49 -17.74
C ASP A 178 9.70 13.88 -17.73
N LEU A 179 11.04 13.91 -17.73
CA LEU A 179 11.85 15.13 -17.73
C LEU A 179 11.63 16.00 -18.99
N ASN A 180 11.06 15.41 -20.07
CA ASN A 180 10.86 16.08 -21.36
C ASN A 180 9.49 16.76 -21.52
N LYS A 181 8.64 16.70 -20.50
CA LYS A 181 7.27 17.27 -20.52
C LYS A 181 7.13 18.58 -19.75
N LYS A 182 8.17 19.41 -19.71
CA LYS A 182 8.09 20.80 -19.26
C LYS A 182 7.90 21.77 -20.40
#